data_3342767765668c0a4203c594c0d2beb6
#
_entry.id   3342767765668c0a4203c594c0d2beb6
#
_cell.length_a   1.000
_cell.length_b   1.000
_cell.length_c   1.000
_cell.angle_alpha   90.00
_cell.angle_beta   90.00
_cell.angle_gamma   90.00
#
_symmetry.space_group_name_H-M   'P 1'
#
loop_
_entity.id
_entity.type
_entity.pdbx_description
1 polymer ?
#
loop_
_entity_poly.entity_id
_entity_poly.type
_entity_poly.pdbx_seq_one_letter_code
_entity_poly.pdbx_strand_id
1 'polypeptide(L)'
;MEIKHYFGKVLLFGEYSMLYGGPALIMPLYSYSAHWNYIWRSPGKRNYASNRSLRCFADYLSQNNYIVSNLNIDRFRFDLRKGLFLDSNIPNGYGVGSSGALTAAIYDRFHQGDIIEDYNELKHLLGLMESCFHGNSSGLDPLQCFIGKPLSICDDVVNVLDKDFIHKDIHVFLIDTGAKCETKNLVSYFMEQHGKDSY
;
A
#
# COMPACT_ATOMS: atom_id res chain seq x y z
N MET A 1 24.72 -2.39 4.42
CA MET A 1 23.33 -2.89 4.59
C MET A 1 22.53 -2.26 3.44
N GLU A 2 21.94 -3.06 2.62
CA GLU A 2 21.14 -2.59 1.48
C GLU A 2 19.85 -1.92 1.98
N ILE A 3 19.51 -0.76 1.42
CA ILE A 3 18.28 -0.05 1.81
C ILE A 3 17.11 -0.74 1.10
N LYS A 4 16.15 -1.26 1.87
CA LYS A 4 14.93 -1.84 1.30
C LYS A 4 14.02 -0.73 0.79
N HIS A 5 13.55 -0.88 -0.45
CA HIS A 5 12.62 0.01 -1.11
C HIS A 5 11.23 -0.64 -1.21
N TYR A 6 10.20 0.15 -0.94
CA TYR A 6 8.79 -0.21 -1.10
C TYR A 6 8.28 0.57 -2.31
N PHE A 7 7.99 -0.16 -3.37
CA PHE A 7 7.63 0.48 -4.65
C PHE A 7 6.16 0.90 -4.66
N GLY A 8 5.86 1.94 -5.44
CA GLY A 8 4.50 2.23 -5.82
C GLY A 8 3.88 1.09 -6.63
N LYS A 9 2.61 1.21 -6.95
CA LYS A 9 1.88 0.17 -7.70
C LYS A 9 1.06 0.76 -8.83
N VAL A 10 0.72 -0.09 -9.78
CA VAL A 10 -0.33 0.17 -10.77
C VAL A 10 -1.22 -1.07 -10.89
N LEU A 11 -2.52 -0.86 -10.83
CA LEU A 11 -3.51 -1.88 -11.14
C LEU A 11 -3.76 -1.83 -12.64
N LEU A 12 -3.26 -2.84 -13.37
CA LEU A 12 -3.39 -2.89 -14.83
C LEU A 12 -4.79 -3.29 -15.28
N PHE A 13 -5.38 -4.25 -14.57
CA PHE A 13 -6.69 -4.80 -14.89
C PHE A 13 -7.42 -5.14 -13.59
N GLY A 14 -8.73 -5.05 -13.61
CA GLY A 14 -9.56 -5.59 -12.56
C GLY A 14 -10.04 -4.60 -11.50
N GLU A 15 -9.90 -3.29 -11.71
CA GLU A 15 -10.27 -2.28 -10.70
C GLU A 15 -11.71 -2.43 -10.19
N TYR A 16 -12.65 -2.75 -11.08
CA TYR A 16 -14.05 -2.95 -10.73
C TYR A 16 -14.46 -4.42 -10.67
N SER A 17 -13.84 -5.30 -11.46
CA SER A 17 -14.17 -6.73 -11.45
C SER A 17 -13.85 -7.40 -10.10
N MET A 18 -12.80 -6.94 -9.41
CA MET A 18 -12.46 -7.38 -8.05
C MET A 18 -13.60 -7.20 -7.04
N LEU A 19 -14.46 -6.19 -7.21
CA LEU A 19 -15.62 -5.95 -6.32
C LEU A 19 -16.63 -7.09 -6.35
N TYR A 20 -16.56 -7.93 -7.39
CA TYR A 20 -17.42 -9.10 -7.63
C TYR A 20 -16.62 -10.41 -7.71
N GLY A 21 -15.42 -10.46 -7.10
CA GLY A 21 -14.56 -11.65 -7.11
C GLY A 21 -13.84 -11.90 -8.44
N GLY A 22 -13.97 -11.00 -9.42
CA GLY A 22 -13.32 -11.13 -10.72
C GLY A 22 -11.80 -10.96 -10.66
N PRO A 23 -11.09 -11.35 -11.72
CA PRO A 23 -9.63 -11.31 -11.76
C PRO A 23 -9.08 -9.89 -11.77
N ALA A 24 -7.91 -9.73 -11.17
CA ALA A 24 -7.14 -8.50 -11.18
C ALA A 24 -5.65 -8.76 -11.39
N LEU A 25 -4.96 -7.76 -11.92
CA LEU A 25 -3.52 -7.78 -12.16
C LEU A 25 -2.91 -6.48 -11.67
N ILE A 26 -2.05 -6.58 -10.66
CA ILE A 26 -1.35 -5.44 -10.07
C ILE A 26 0.16 -5.63 -10.17
N MET A 27 0.88 -4.56 -10.43
CA MET A 27 2.33 -4.63 -10.58
C MET A 27 3.05 -3.46 -9.88
N PRO A 28 4.33 -3.67 -9.49
CA PRO A 28 5.13 -2.61 -8.91
C PRO A 28 5.46 -1.54 -9.97
N LEU A 29 5.47 -0.30 -9.52
CA LEU A 29 5.90 0.85 -10.30
C LEU A 29 7.29 1.28 -9.82
N TYR A 30 8.34 0.70 -10.39
CA TYR A 30 9.72 0.81 -9.92
C TYR A 30 10.30 2.25 -9.98
N SER A 31 9.68 3.13 -10.76
CA SER A 31 10.08 4.56 -10.84
C SER A 31 9.74 5.34 -9.56
N TYR A 32 8.85 4.81 -8.73
CA TYR A 32 8.39 5.42 -7.50
C TYR A 32 8.60 4.48 -6.32
N SER A 33 9.25 4.96 -5.27
CA SER A 33 9.53 4.14 -4.09
C SER A 33 9.53 4.94 -2.81
N ALA A 34 9.44 4.23 -1.71
CA ALA A 34 9.63 4.74 -0.37
C ALA A 34 10.67 3.90 0.38
N HIS A 35 11.40 4.51 1.31
CA HIS A 35 12.33 3.82 2.18
C HIS A 35 12.45 4.53 3.53
N TRP A 36 12.88 3.80 4.55
CA TRP A 36 13.08 4.38 5.86
C TRP A 36 14.35 5.21 5.95
N ASN A 37 14.24 6.39 6.59
CA ASN A 37 15.37 7.29 6.86
C ASN A 37 15.21 7.94 8.23
N TYR A 38 16.30 8.55 8.73
CA TYR A 38 16.30 9.30 9.98
C TYR A 38 16.61 10.76 9.75
N ILE A 39 16.00 11.62 10.57
CA ILE A 39 16.28 13.05 10.57
C ILE A 39 17.66 13.27 11.21
N TRP A 40 18.65 13.66 10.39
CA TRP A 40 19.97 14.08 10.83
C TRP A 40 20.08 15.61 10.76
N ARG A 41 20.81 16.23 11.67
CA ARG A 41 21.23 17.64 11.85
C ARG A 41 20.42 18.81 11.26
N SER A 42 19.73 18.73 10.13
CA SER A 42 18.91 19.82 9.55
C SER A 42 17.78 19.24 8.70
N PRO A 43 16.66 18.89 9.31
CA PRO A 43 15.56 18.28 8.59
C PRO A 43 14.82 19.32 7.73
N GLY A 44 14.51 18.95 6.51
CA GLY A 44 13.58 19.69 5.68
C GLY A 44 12.15 19.64 6.25
N LYS A 45 11.32 20.64 5.93
CA LYS A 45 9.91 20.69 6.34
C LYS A 45 9.15 19.37 6.01
N ARG A 46 9.49 18.74 4.87
CA ARG A 46 8.89 17.47 4.41
C ARG A 46 9.15 16.31 5.37
N ASN A 47 10.37 16.21 5.93
CA ASN A 47 10.76 15.12 6.83
C ASN A 47 10.01 15.20 8.16
N TYR A 48 9.81 16.42 8.67
CA TYR A 48 8.98 16.65 9.86
C TYR A 48 7.50 16.33 9.62
N ALA A 49 6.96 16.71 8.46
CA ALA A 49 5.58 16.42 8.10
C ALA A 49 5.36 14.90 8.01
N SER A 50 6.28 14.17 7.38
CA SER A 50 6.24 12.71 7.32
C SER A 50 6.26 12.09 8.72
N ASN A 51 7.23 12.45 9.58
CA ASN A 51 7.32 11.94 10.94
C ASN A 51 6.05 12.24 11.76
N ARG A 52 5.47 13.43 11.62
CA ARG A 52 4.22 13.81 12.30
C ARG A 52 3.04 12.93 11.85
N SER A 53 2.90 12.73 10.55
CA SER A 53 1.82 11.88 9.99
C SER A 53 1.95 10.43 10.49
N LEU A 54 3.18 9.91 10.57
CA LEU A 54 3.46 8.57 11.11
C LEU A 54 3.08 8.44 12.59
N ARG A 55 3.19 9.48 13.40
CA ARG A 55 2.73 9.47 14.81
C ARG A 55 1.21 9.31 14.89
N CYS A 56 0.46 10.08 14.10
CA CYS A 56 -1.00 9.93 14.03
C CYS A 56 -1.38 8.51 13.54
N PHE A 57 -0.63 7.97 12.60
CA PHE A 57 -0.85 6.61 12.13
C PHE A 57 -0.55 5.55 13.20
N ALA A 58 0.52 5.72 14.00
CA ALA A 58 0.80 4.83 15.12
C ALA A 58 -0.32 4.85 16.18
N ASP A 59 -0.95 6.01 16.41
CA ASP A 59 -2.08 6.13 17.32
C ASP A 59 -3.32 5.41 16.78
N TYR A 60 -3.61 5.51 15.49
CA TYR A 60 -4.65 4.72 14.84
C TYR A 60 -4.41 3.22 14.96
N LEU A 61 -3.21 2.74 14.59
CA LEU A 61 -2.85 1.32 14.65
C LEU A 61 -3.01 0.73 16.06
N SER A 62 -2.74 1.53 17.10
CA SER A 62 -2.85 1.09 18.49
C SER A 62 -4.29 0.87 18.99
N GLN A 63 -5.32 1.26 18.21
CA GLN A 63 -6.72 1.11 18.59
C GLN A 63 -7.30 -0.27 18.22
N ASN A 64 -6.61 -1.05 17.38
CA ASN A 64 -7.07 -2.36 16.93
C ASN A 64 -6.21 -3.47 17.55
N ASN A 65 -6.82 -4.33 18.37
CA ASN A 65 -6.11 -5.40 19.08
C ASN A 65 -5.43 -6.39 18.13
N TYR A 66 -6.04 -6.71 16.99
CA TYR A 66 -5.45 -7.62 16.01
C TYR A 66 -4.19 -7.01 15.36
N ILE A 67 -4.21 -5.71 15.07
CA ILE A 67 -3.01 -5.00 14.60
C ILE A 67 -1.93 -5.00 15.69
N VAL A 68 -2.28 -4.68 16.93
CA VAL A 68 -1.34 -4.63 18.07
C VAL A 68 -0.71 -6.00 18.35
N SER A 69 -1.44 -7.11 18.18
CA SER A 69 -0.87 -8.45 18.33
C SER A 69 0.15 -8.83 17.26
N ASN A 70 0.11 -8.15 16.11
CA ASN A 70 1.00 -8.41 14.97
C ASN A 70 2.09 -7.36 14.78
N LEU A 71 2.01 -6.20 15.48
CA LEU A 71 2.95 -5.08 15.32
C LEU A 71 3.49 -4.58 16.65
N ASN A 72 4.79 -4.36 16.70
CA ASN A 72 5.46 -3.70 17.84
C ASN A 72 5.29 -2.17 17.75
N ILE A 73 4.11 -1.70 18.17
CA ILE A 73 3.75 -0.27 18.15
C ILE A 73 4.68 0.56 19.06
N ASP A 74 5.13 -0.01 20.18
CA ASP A 74 6.03 0.71 21.10
C ASP A 74 7.40 0.96 20.48
N ARG A 75 7.95 -0.03 19.75
CA ARG A 75 9.18 0.12 18.97
C ARG A 75 8.98 1.15 17.86
N PHE A 76 7.85 1.12 17.18
CA PHE A 76 7.53 2.10 16.14
C PHE A 76 7.50 3.53 16.72
N ARG A 77 6.76 3.75 17.81
CA ARG A 77 6.73 5.04 18.52
C ARG A 77 8.11 5.48 19.00
N PHE A 78 8.93 4.55 19.49
CA PHE A 78 10.28 4.84 19.93
C PHE A 78 11.17 5.32 18.77
N ASP A 79 11.14 4.63 17.62
CA ASP A 79 11.90 5.02 16.42
C ASP A 79 11.45 6.39 15.90
N LEU A 80 10.12 6.67 15.92
CA LEU A 80 9.58 7.98 15.54
C LEU A 80 10.10 9.11 16.47
N ARG A 81 10.24 8.85 17.76
CA ARG A 81 10.84 9.84 18.70
C ARG A 81 12.30 10.11 18.37
N LYS A 82 13.02 9.13 17.82
CA LYS A 82 14.40 9.27 17.31
C LYS A 82 14.50 9.94 15.94
N GLY A 83 13.37 10.34 15.36
CA GLY A 83 13.35 11.04 14.09
C GLY A 83 13.22 10.14 12.88
N LEU A 84 12.73 8.89 13.03
CA LEU A 84 12.39 8.04 11.89
C LEU A 84 11.33 8.72 11.00
N PHE A 85 11.52 8.67 9.69
CA PHE A 85 10.52 9.08 8.72
C PHE A 85 10.59 8.20 7.48
N LEU A 86 9.52 8.17 6.71
CA LEU A 86 9.48 7.50 5.41
C LEU A 86 9.80 8.53 4.33
N ASP A 87 10.94 8.35 3.66
CA ASP A 87 11.33 9.13 2.50
C ASP A 87 10.71 8.49 1.25
N SER A 88 9.92 9.27 0.50
CA SER A 88 9.13 8.74 -0.59
C SER A 88 9.03 9.76 -1.73
N ASN A 89 9.18 9.27 -2.97
CA ASN A 89 8.86 10.03 -4.18
C ASN A 89 7.51 9.62 -4.80
N ILE A 90 6.76 8.70 -4.14
CA ILE A 90 5.44 8.27 -4.62
C ILE A 90 4.46 9.44 -4.48
N PRO A 91 3.81 9.89 -5.57
CA PRO A 91 2.87 11.01 -5.49
C PRO A 91 1.59 10.62 -4.74
N ASN A 92 1.19 11.49 -3.79
CA ASN A 92 -0.01 11.28 -3.00
C ASN A 92 -1.28 11.68 -3.77
N GLY A 93 -2.31 10.82 -3.72
CA GLY A 93 -3.62 11.09 -4.34
C GLY A 93 -3.66 10.82 -5.85
N TYR A 94 -2.72 10.04 -6.38
CA TYR A 94 -2.67 9.66 -7.80
C TYR A 94 -2.96 8.16 -8.02
N GLY A 95 -3.43 7.44 -7.01
CA GLY A 95 -3.75 6.01 -7.14
C GLY A 95 -2.54 5.08 -7.34
N VAL A 96 -1.32 5.59 -7.17
CA VAL A 96 -0.07 4.84 -7.40
C VAL A 96 0.52 4.22 -6.13
N GLY A 97 -0.30 4.01 -5.09
CA GLY A 97 0.04 3.17 -3.94
C GLY A 97 0.88 3.83 -2.85
N SER A 98 0.75 5.15 -2.62
CA SER A 98 1.50 5.81 -1.54
C SER A 98 1.11 5.30 -0.15
N SER A 99 -0.18 5.05 0.12
CA SER A 99 -0.67 4.43 1.37
C SER A 99 -0.23 2.97 1.49
N GLY A 100 -0.31 2.22 0.40
CA GLY A 100 0.13 0.83 0.34
C GLY A 100 1.61 0.67 0.67
N ALA A 101 2.48 1.47 0.05
CA ALA A 101 3.91 1.46 0.33
C ALA A 101 4.24 1.83 1.79
N LEU A 102 3.52 2.81 2.36
CA LEU A 102 3.65 3.18 3.77
C LEU A 102 3.24 2.03 4.69
N THR A 103 2.09 1.42 4.45
CA THR A 103 1.56 0.29 5.23
C THR A 103 2.50 -0.91 5.16
N ALA A 104 2.97 -1.26 3.97
CA ALA A 104 3.95 -2.32 3.74
C ALA A 104 5.26 -2.07 4.50
N ALA A 105 5.77 -0.83 4.46
CA ALA A 105 7.01 -0.45 5.14
C ALA A 105 6.90 -0.58 6.66
N ILE A 106 5.74 -0.23 7.25
CA ILE A 106 5.50 -0.35 8.69
C ILE A 106 5.41 -1.81 9.09
N TYR A 107 4.62 -2.62 8.36
CA TYR A 107 4.52 -4.05 8.66
C TYR A 107 5.91 -4.72 8.60
N ASP A 108 6.64 -4.53 7.52
CA ASP A 108 7.95 -5.16 7.31
C ASP A 108 8.96 -4.83 8.42
N ARG A 109 8.96 -3.57 8.91
CA ARG A 109 9.93 -3.14 9.92
C ARG A 109 9.53 -3.46 11.35
N PHE A 110 8.23 -3.50 11.63
CA PHE A 110 7.70 -3.54 12.99
C PHE A 110 6.81 -4.75 13.29
N HIS A 111 6.70 -5.75 12.37
CA HIS A 111 5.97 -6.98 12.69
C HIS A 111 6.56 -7.68 13.93
N GLN A 112 5.72 -8.40 14.65
CA GLN A 112 6.09 -9.23 15.79
C GLN A 112 5.97 -10.71 15.39
N GLY A 113 6.92 -11.52 15.87
CA GLY A 113 6.98 -12.93 15.50
C GLY A 113 7.43 -13.14 14.04
N ASP A 114 7.03 -14.26 13.48
CA ASP A 114 7.33 -14.60 12.09
C ASP A 114 6.45 -13.80 11.11
N ILE A 115 6.96 -13.63 9.90
CA ILE A 115 6.18 -13.02 8.82
C ILE A 115 5.02 -13.95 8.48
N ILE A 116 3.81 -13.39 8.36
CA ILE A 116 2.61 -14.13 7.95
C ILE A 116 2.83 -14.64 6.52
N GLU A 117 2.87 -15.97 6.35
CA GLU A 117 3.12 -16.62 5.06
C GLU A 117 1.84 -16.72 4.21
N ASP A 118 0.67 -16.83 4.85
CA ASP A 118 -0.61 -16.85 4.14
C ASP A 118 -0.95 -15.44 3.60
N TYR A 119 -0.99 -15.32 2.28
CA TYR A 119 -1.24 -14.03 1.63
C TYR A 119 -2.63 -13.47 1.89
N ASN A 120 -3.63 -14.30 2.16
CA ASN A 120 -4.98 -13.82 2.46
C ASN A 120 -5.04 -13.26 3.89
N GLU A 121 -4.38 -13.92 4.85
CA GLU A 121 -4.25 -13.41 6.21
C GLU A 121 -3.45 -12.12 6.24
N LEU A 122 -2.30 -12.08 5.54
CA LEU A 122 -1.47 -10.89 5.44
C LEU A 122 -2.22 -9.74 4.75
N LYS A 123 -2.92 -10.01 3.64
CA LYS A 123 -3.78 -9.05 2.94
C LYS A 123 -4.83 -8.45 3.89
N HIS A 124 -5.46 -9.29 4.71
CA HIS A 124 -6.45 -8.84 5.69
C HIS A 124 -5.83 -7.88 6.72
N LEU A 125 -4.71 -8.25 7.34
CA LEU A 125 -4.02 -7.40 8.30
C LEU A 125 -3.61 -6.06 7.68
N LEU A 126 -2.98 -6.11 6.51
CA LEU A 126 -2.55 -4.92 5.78
C LEU A 126 -3.73 -4.02 5.38
N GLY A 127 -4.87 -4.62 5.03
CA GLY A 127 -6.12 -3.91 4.75
C GLY A 127 -6.66 -3.15 5.96
N LEU A 128 -6.67 -3.80 7.14
CA LEU A 128 -7.05 -3.14 8.39
C LEU A 128 -6.12 -1.95 8.71
N MET A 129 -4.82 -2.09 8.49
CA MET A 129 -3.86 -1.01 8.67
C MET A 129 -4.12 0.14 7.69
N GLU A 130 -4.29 -0.15 6.39
CA GLU A 130 -4.49 0.86 5.35
C GLU A 130 -5.85 1.56 5.43
N SER A 131 -6.84 0.96 6.10
CA SER A 131 -8.18 1.54 6.29
C SER A 131 -8.16 2.90 7.00
N CYS A 132 -7.06 3.25 7.67
CA CYS A 132 -6.81 4.59 8.18
C CYS A 132 -6.96 5.70 7.10
N PHE A 133 -6.57 5.40 5.87
CA PHE A 133 -6.52 6.38 4.78
C PHE A 133 -7.79 6.41 3.94
N HIS A 134 -8.47 5.27 3.82
CA HIS A 134 -9.55 5.08 2.86
C HIS A 134 -10.88 4.65 3.50
N GLY A 135 -10.91 4.44 4.82
CA GLY A 135 -12.08 3.95 5.56
C GLY A 135 -12.31 2.44 5.39
N ASN A 136 -12.05 1.89 4.21
CA ASN A 136 -12.03 0.45 3.92
C ASN A 136 -10.99 0.17 2.85
N SER A 137 -10.20 -0.88 3.04
CA SER A 137 -9.18 -1.31 2.09
C SER A 137 -9.23 -2.82 1.90
N SER A 138 -9.03 -3.28 0.66
CA SER A 138 -8.86 -4.71 0.34
C SER A 138 -7.53 -5.28 0.84
N GLY A 139 -6.56 -4.45 1.18
CA GLY A 139 -5.20 -4.85 1.54
C GLY A 139 -4.33 -5.28 0.36
N LEU A 140 -4.84 -5.22 -0.87
CA LEU A 140 -4.11 -5.66 -2.05
C LEU A 140 -2.93 -4.74 -2.39
N ASP A 141 -3.15 -3.43 -2.32
CA ASP A 141 -2.12 -2.43 -2.59
C ASP A 141 -0.91 -2.60 -1.65
N PRO A 142 -1.10 -2.63 -0.30
CA PRO A 142 0.03 -2.84 0.60
C PRO A 142 0.62 -4.24 0.50
N LEU A 143 -0.16 -5.28 0.20
CA LEU A 143 0.39 -6.62 -0.05
C LEU A 143 1.35 -6.61 -1.25
N GLN A 144 0.95 -5.98 -2.36
CA GLN A 144 1.81 -5.86 -3.53
C GLN A 144 3.08 -5.06 -3.23
N CYS A 145 2.96 -3.91 -2.51
CA CYS A 145 4.11 -3.10 -2.12
C CYS A 145 5.07 -3.86 -1.18
N PHE A 146 4.56 -4.75 -0.33
CA PHE A 146 5.35 -5.61 0.56
C PHE A 146 6.11 -6.69 -0.20
N ILE A 147 5.42 -7.42 -1.11
CA ILE A 147 6.01 -8.49 -1.92
C ILE A 147 6.98 -7.92 -2.97
N GLY A 148 6.68 -6.74 -3.54
CA GLY A 148 7.51 -6.06 -4.54
C GLY A 148 7.56 -6.77 -5.90
N LYS A 149 6.61 -7.68 -6.17
CA LYS A 149 6.46 -8.41 -7.42
C LYS A 149 5.06 -8.21 -8.00
N PRO A 150 4.85 -8.47 -9.29
CA PRO A 150 3.51 -8.50 -9.86
C PRO A 150 2.65 -9.59 -9.19
N LEU A 151 1.37 -9.28 -8.97
CA LEU A 151 0.39 -10.22 -8.41
C LEU A 151 -0.80 -10.34 -9.35
N SER A 152 -1.29 -11.56 -9.54
CA SER A 152 -2.63 -11.81 -10.07
C SER A 152 -3.55 -12.31 -8.96
N ILE A 153 -4.79 -11.87 -8.99
CA ILE A 153 -5.82 -12.27 -8.05
C ILE A 153 -6.99 -12.81 -8.85
N CYS A 154 -7.52 -13.96 -8.44
CA CYS A 154 -8.74 -14.52 -8.98
C CYS A 154 -9.40 -15.34 -7.87
N ASP A 155 -10.70 -15.16 -7.65
CA ASP A 155 -11.45 -15.85 -6.59
C ASP A 155 -10.75 -15.78 -5.21
N ASP A 156 -10.27 -14.59 -4.86
CA ASP A 156 -9.47 -14.31 -3.66
C ASP A 156 -8.12 -15.04 -3.55
N VAL A 157 -7.72 -15.81 -4.54
CA VAL A 157 -6.42 -16.47 -4.58
C VAL A 157 -5.37 -15.50 -5.13
N VAL A 158 -4.35 -15.23 -4.32
CA VAL A 158 -3.21 -14.38 -4.70
C VAL A 158 -2.10 -15.23 -5.28
N ASN A 159 -1.69 -14.95 -6.53
CA ASN A 159 -0.55 -15.57 -7.17
C ASN A 159 0.55 -14.54 -7.40
N VAL A 160 1.77 -14.87 -6.99
CA VAL A 160 2.96 -14.06 -7.24
C VAL A 160 3.50 -14.43 -8.63
N LEU A 161 3.63 -13.43 -9.48
CA LEU A 161 4.13 -13.61 -10.84
C LEU A 161 5.62 -13.25 -10.92
N ASP A 162 6.31 -13.81 -11.90
CA ASP A 162 7.69 -13.41 -12.19
C ASP A 162 7.75 -11.98 -12.71
N LYS A 163 8.89 -11.30 -12.47
CA LYS A 163 9.08 -9.91 -12.92
C LYS A 163 8.91 -9.75 -14.44
N ASP A 164 9.25 -10.78 -15.18
CA ASP A 164 9.26 -10.80 -16.64
C ASP A 164 7.98 -11.41 -17.23
N PHE A 165 6.86 -11.44 -16.47
CA PHE A 165 5.60 -12.01 -16.95
C PHE A 165 5.00 -11.23 -18.13
N ILE A 166 5.28 -9.90 -18.23
CA ILE A 166 4.93 -9.12 -19.42
C ILE A 166 5.99 -9.36 -20.48
N HIS A 167 5.55 -9.79 -21.67
CA HIS A 167 6.46 -10.00 -22.77
C HIS A 167 7.22 -8.70 -23.08
N LYS A 168 8.52 -8.81 -23.34
CA LYS A 168 9.43 -7.65 -23.55
C LYS A 168 9.07 -6.73 -24.70
N ASP A 169 8.22 -7.18 -25.63
CA ASP A 169 7.72 -6.38 -26.74
C ASP A 169 6.45 -5.56 -26.36
N ILE A 170 5.93 -5.74 -25.13
CA ILE A 170 4.82 -4.96 -24.61
C ILE A 170 5.35 -3.79 -23.81
N HIS A 171 5.03 -2.58 -24.22
CA HIS A 171 5.39 -1.36 -23.49
C HIS A 171 4.17 -0.80 -22.77
N VAL A 172 4.31 -0.57 -21.47
CA VAL A 172 3.27 0.03 -20.64
C VAL A 172 3.68 1.47 -20.31
N PHE A 173 2.79 2.43 -20.56
CA PHE A 173 3.00 3.84 -20.29
C PHE A 173 2.04 4.32 -19.21
N LEU A 174 2.57 5.03 -18.20
CA LEU A 174 1.77 5.75 -17.22
C LEU A 174 1.68 7.22 -17.66
N ILE A 175 0.46 7.71 -17.86
CA ILE A 175 0.20 9.10 -18.24
C ILE A 175 -0.37 9.83 -17.03
N ASP A 176 0.33 10.89 -16.58
CA ASP A 176 -0.18 11.80 -15.56
C ASP A 176 -1.17 12.76 -16.19
N THR A 177 -2.43 12.70 -15.76
CA THR A 177 -3.49 13.62 -16.21
C THR A 177 -3.46 14.97 -15.50
N GLY A 178 -2.58 15.15 -14.49
CA GLY A 178 -2.52 16.34 -13.64
C GLY A 178 -3.69 16.46 -12.65
N ALA A 179 -4.61 15.50 -12.62
CA ALA A 179 -5.77 15.52 -11.74
C ALA A 179 -5.63 14.47 -10.63
N LYS A 180 -5.81 14.90 -9.37
CA LYS A 180 -5.96 13.97 -8.26
C LYS A 180 -7.33 13.34 -8.30
N CYS A 181 -7.41 12.04 -8.04
CA CYS A 181 -8.66 11.31 -7.98
C CYS A 181 -8.75 10.49 -6.70
N GLU A 182 -9.91 10.51 -6.06
CA GLU A 182 -10.21 9.64 -4.92
C GLU A 182 -10.93 8.39 -5.43
N THR A 183 -10.30 7.24 -5.28
CA THR A 183 -10.84 5.92 -5.70
C THR A 183 -12.25 5.68 -5.14
N LYS A 184 -12.52 6.12 -3.91
CA LYS A 184 -13.83 5.97 -3.26
C LYS A 184 -14.97 6.55 -4.11
N ASN A 185 -14.78 7.71 -4.71
CA ASN A 185 -15.82 8.37 -5.52
C ASN A 185 -16.10 7.59 -6.81
N LEU A 186 -15.05 7.04 -7.43
CA LEU A 186 -15.18 6.23 -8.65
C LEU A 186 -15.86 4.90 -8.37
N VAL A 187 -15.48 4.22 -7.29
CA VAL A 187 -16.12 2.95 -6.87
C VAL A 187 -17.60 3.18 -6.55
N SER A 188 -17.94 4.23 -5.78
CA SER A 188 -19.35 4.54 -5.48
C SER A 188 -20.17 4.79 -6.75
N TYR A 189 -19.61 5.57 -7.68
CA TYR A 189 -20.25 5.83 -8.98
C TYR A 189 -20.46 4.54 -9.79
N PHE A 190 -19.45 3.68 -9.86
CA PHE A 190 -19.55 2.39 -10.54
C PHE A 190 -20.64 1.51 -9.94
N MET A 191 -20.69 1.38 -8.60
CA MET A 191 -21.71 0.59 -7.90
C MET A 191 -23.13 1.11 -8.15
N GLU A 192 -23.30 2.43 -8.17
CA GLU A 192 -24.60 3.06 -8.50
C GLU A 192 -25.05 2.76 -9.94
N GLN A 193 -24.12 2.74 -10.90
CA GLN A 193 -24.46 2.44 -12.29
C GLN A 193 -24.76 0.94 -12.47
N HIS A 194 -23.94 0.07 -11.91
CA HIS A 194 -24.14 -1.39 -12.00
C HIS A 194 -25.47 -1.84 -11.36
N GLY A 195 -25.91 -1.19 -10.29
CA GLY A 195 -27.21 -1.45 -9.67
C GLY A 195 -28.42 -1.05 -10.55
N LYS A 196 -28.22 -0.21 -11.58
CA LYS A 196 -29.29 0.24 -12.52
C LYS A 196 -29.44 -0.68 -13.72
N ASP A 197 -28.37 -1.42 -14.10
CA ASP A 197 -28.36 -2.29 -15.28
C ASP A 197 -28.84 -3.73 -14.99
N SER A 198 -29.28 -3.99 -13.75
CA SER A 198 -29.76 -5.32 -13.31
C SER A 198 -31.29 -5.48 -13.43
N TYR A 199 -31.92 -4.86 -14.47
CA TYR A 199 -33.32 -5.09 -14.83
C TYR A 199 -33.47 -5.43 -16.30
#